data_08bf1f75afbd0e8b64a22901e6b54671
#
_entry.id   08bf1f75afbd0e8b64a22901e6b54671
#
_cell.length_a   1.000
_cell.length_b   1.000
_cell.length_c   1.000
_cell.angle_alpha   90.00
_cell.angle_beta   90.00
_cell.angle_gamma   90.00
#
_symmetry.space_group_name_H-M   'P 1'
#
loop_
_entity.id
_entity.type
_entity.pdbx_description
1 polymer ?
#
loop_
_entity_poly.entity_id
_entity_poly.type
_entity_poly.pdbx_seq_one_letter_code
_entity_poly.pdbx_strand_id
1 'polypeptide(L)'
;ALEVYKDEQRVGHIQACDFTKNTSLPDTFLIKWTGSWGWATWSRAWKHFNPDGKELLAQLEARNLTRYFDFNGNYPFTRMLRRQIEGKNNSWAIRWNASLFLADILSLNVGKSLIQNTGFDGSGTNCGGGGLYDSTLWQQPLPVTLISPTEENQTARKVFERYYHRTNCFWAKAIRRIKRTLKGDFGA
;
A
#
# COMPACT_ATOMS: atom_id res chain seq x y z
N ALA A 1 14.91 11.32 2.59
CA ALA A 1 13.45 11.53 2.67
C ALA A 1 13.04 12.04 4.05
N LEU A 2 13.42 11.39 5.15
CA LEU A 2 13.00 11.80 6.51
C LEU A 2 13.38 13.25 6.81
N GLU A 3 14.60 13.68 6.47
CA GLU A 3 15.06 15.04 6.69
C GLU A 3 14.37 16.05 5.75
N VAL A 4 14.20 15.69 4.47
CA VAL A 4 13.56 16.58 3.47
C VAL A 4 12.11 16.91 3.82
N TYR A 5 11.37 15.95 4.39
CA TYR A 5 9.93 16.08 4.71
C TYR A 5 9.64 16.25 6.20
N LYS A 6 10.64 16.53 7.05
CA LYS A 6 10.45 16.61 8.50
C LYS A 6 9.40 17.64 8.93
N ASP A 7 9.32 18.76 8.22
CA ASP A 7 8.43 19.87 8.52
C ASP A 7 7.14 19.88 7.67
N GLU A 8 7.06 19.01 6.66
CA GLU A 8 5.88 18.90 5.78
C GLU A 8 4.77 18.08 6.47
N GLN A 9 3.79 18.79 7.06
CA GLN A 9 2.74 18.17 7.87
C GLN A 9 1.80 17.27 7.07
N ARG A 10 1.63 17.52 5.78
CA ARG A 10 0.77 16.72 4.91
C ARG A 10 1.42 15.41 4.45
N VAL A 11 2.70 15.19 4.72
CA VAL A 11 3.39 13.94 4.42
C VAL A 11 3.72 13.24 5.73
N GLY A 12 3.11 12.08 5.97
CA GLY A 12 3.23 11.33 7.22
C GLY A 12 3.83 9.95 7.09
N HIS A 13 4.11 9.50 5.87
CA HIS A 13 4.62 8.16 5.62
C HIS A 13 5.64 8.18 4.47
N ILE A 14 6.60 7.28 4.52
CA ILE A 14 7.56 7.01 3.45
C ILE A 14 7.47 5.53 3.11
N GLN A 15 7.35 5.21 1.83
CA GLN A 15 7.32 3.85 1.30
C GLN A 15 8.48 3.64 0.33
N ALA A 16 9.36 2.69 0.64
CA ALA A 16 10.54 2.40 -0.17
C ALA A 16 10.34 1.24 -1.17
N CYS A 17 9.14 0.64 -1.20
CA CYS A 17 8.81 -0.48 -2.07
C CYS A 17 7.92 -0.05 -3.24
N ASP A 18 8.35 -0.30 -4.47
CA ASP A 18 7.46 -0.37 -5.63
C ASP A 18 7.37 -1.81 -6.14
N PHE A 19 6.15 -2.31 -6.24
CA PHE A 19 5.82 -3.62 -6.80
C PHE A 19 5.07 -3.53 -8.13
N THR A 20 4.75 -2.32 -8.58
CA THR A 20 4.00 -2.13 -9.83
C THR A 20 4.85 -2.41 -11.06
N LYS A 21 6.18 -2.27 -10.92
CA LYS A 21 7.18 -2.39 -12.00
C LYS A 21 6.87 -1.48 -13.18
N ASN A 22 6.23 -0.35 -12.90
CA ASN A 22 5.80 0.59 -13.95
C ASN A 22 6.86 1.67 -14.14
N THR A 23 7.53 1.64 -15.30
CA THR A 23 8.62 2.56 -15.66
C THR A 23 8.17 4.00 -15.90
N SER A 24 6.86 4.27 -15.96
CA SER A 24 6.33 5.64 -16.12
C SER A 24 6.11 6.37 -14.80
N LEU A 25 6.35 5.72 -13.65
CA LEU A 25 6.29 6.39 -12.36
C LEU A 25 7.48 7.33 -12.18
N PRO A 26 7.28 8.51 -11.59
CA PRO A 26 8.39 9.38 -11.18
C PRO A 26 9.30 8.67 -10.15
N ASP A 27 10.54 9.12 -10.00
CA ASP A 27 11.46 8.58 -9.00
C ASP A 27 10.85 8.64 -7.60
N THR A 28 10.16 9.73 -7.27
CA THR A 28 9.36 9.89 -6.06
C THR A 28 8.01 10.55 -6.36
N PHE A 29 6.98 10.21 -5.62
CA PHE A 29 5.63 10.79 -5.75
C PHE A 29 4.83 10.66 -4.46
N LEU A 30 3.80 11.49 -4.33
CA LEU A 30 2.89 11.49 -3.18
C LEU A 30 1.58 10.78 -3.54
N ILE A 31 1.09 9.92 -2.62
CA ILE A 31 -0.17 9.18 -2.80
C ILE A 31 -0.87 8.96 -1.45
N LYS A 32 -2.19 8.89 -1.44
CA LYS A 32 -3.01 8.54 -0.26
C LYS A 32 -3.06 7.02 -0.06
N TRP A 33 -1.93 6.43 0.21
CA TRP A 33 -1.82 5.00 0.49
C TRP A 33 -0.51 4.71 1.22
N THR A 34 -0.55 3.86 2.23
CA THR A 34 0.61 3.44 2.98
C THR A 34 0.86 1.94 2.79
N GLY A 35 2.06 1.57 2.45
CA GLY A 35 2.53 0.19 2.50
C GLY A 35 3.31 -0.09 3.77
N SER A 36 3.57 -1.36 4.05
CA SER A 36 4.29 -1.79 5.26
C SER A 36 5.64 -2.46 4.98
N TRP A 37 6.15 -2.35 3.77
CA TRP A 37 7.45 -2.91 3.39
C TRP A 37 8.47 -1.82 3.16
N GLY A 38 9.53 -1.80 4.01
CA GLY A 38 10.56 -0.77 3.94
C GLY A 38 9.98 0.63 4.07
N TRP A 39 9.37 0.90 5.21
CA TRP A 39 8.67 2.15 5.47
C TRP A 39 9.27 2.93 6.63
N ALA A 40 8.97 4.21 6.66
CA ALA A 40 9.32 5.09 7.75
C ALA A 40 8.21 6.12 8.01
N THR A 41 8.22 6.71 9.20
CA THR A 41 7.30 7.78 9.59
C THR A 41 7.94 8.68 10.65
N TRP A 42 7.25 9.72 11.05
CA TRP A 42 7.62 10.65 12.12
C TRP A 42 6.70 10.51 13.32
N SER A 43 7.18 10.83 14.51
CA SER A 43 6.36 10.83 15.73
C SER A 43 5.12 11.73 15.60
N ARG A 44 5.23 12.85 14.87
CA ARG A 44 4.10 13.76 14.58
C ARG A 44 2.99 13.05 13.79
N ALA A 45 3.36 12.24 12.81
CA ALA A 45 2.40 11.50 11.99
C ALA A 45 1.83 10.31 12.74
N TRP A 46 2.63 9.62 13.55
CA TRP A 46 2.17 8.48 14.36
C TRP A 46 1.05 8.85 15.35
N LYS A 47 0.96 10.10 15.77
CA LYS A 47 -0.15 10.61 16.60
C LYS A 47 -1.52 10.47 15.94
N HIS A 48 -1.58 10.36 14.61
CA HIS A 48 -2.83 10.11 13.88
C HIS A 48 -3.27 8.64 13.89
N PHE A 49 -2.43 7.73 14.38
CA PHE A 49 -2.79 6.32 14.42
C PHE A 49 -3.97 6.08 15.35
N ASN A 50 -5.08 5.62 14.77
CA ASN A 50 -6.24 5.18 15.53
C ASN A 50 -6.28 3.64 15.55
N PRO A 51 -6.20 3.01 16.73
CA PRO A 51 -6.27 1.56 16.87
C PRO A 51 -7.71 1.02 16.71
N ASP A 52 -8.75 1.87 16.80
CA ASP A 52 -10.14 1.44 16.65
C ASP A 52 -10.56 1.34 15.18
N GLY A 53 -10.50 0.11 14.66
CA GLY A 53 -10.94 -0.18 13.29
C GLY A 53 -12.42 0.10 13.04
N LYS A 54 -13.30 0.00 14.06
CA LYS A 54 -14.73 0.28 13.91
C LYS A 54 -14.97 1.77 13.67
N GLU A 55 -14.30 2.61 14.45
CA GLU A 55 -14.37 4.06 14.28
C GLU A 55 -13.83 4.48 12.90
N LEU A 56 -12.68 3.93 12.49
CA LEU A 56 -12.10 4.21 11.16
C LEU A 56 -13.06 3.83 10.03
N LEU A 57 -13.69 2.65 10.12
CA LEU A 57 -14.66 2.20 9.12
C LEU A 57 -15.88 3.11 9.08
N ALA A 58 -16.44 3.46 10.23
CA ALA A 58 -17.59 4.36 10.32
C ALA A 58 -17.30 5.74 9.68
N GLN A 59 -16.09 6.30 9.89
CA GLN A 59 -15.71 7.56 9.28
C GLN A 59 -15.54 7.45 7.76
N LEU A 60 -14.96 6.34 7.24
CA LEU A 60 -14.86 6.08 5.80
C LEU A 60 -16.25 5.98 5.15
N GLU A 61 -17.19 5.31 5.80
CA GLU A 61 -18.56 5.14 5.30
C GLU A 61 -19.35 6.46 5.36
N ALA A 62 -19.31 7.17 6.48
CA ALA A 62 -20.00 8.45 6.65
C ALA A 62 -19.56 9.52 5.64
N ARG A 63 -18.28 9.51 5.24
CA ARG A 63 -17.72 10.42 4.24
C ARG A 63 -17.83 9.89 2.80
N ASN A 64 -18.43 8.72 2.56
CA ASN A 64 -18.48 8.06 1.25
C ASN A 64 -17.09 7.82 0.60
N LEU A 65 -16.07 7.55 1.42
CA LEU A 65 -14.68 7.43 1.00
C LEU A 65 -14.24 5.97 0.75
N THR A 66 -15.06 4.98 1.10
CA THR A 66 -14.70 3.56 0.99
C THR A 66 -14.24 3.16 -0.41
N ARG A 67 -14.92 3.64 -1.45
CA ARG A 67 -14.55 3.34 -2.84
C ARG A 67 -13.19 3.93 -3.20
N TYR A 68 -12.91 5.18 -2.79
CA TYR A 68 -11.63 5.83 -3.04
C TYR A 68 -10.50 5.18 -2.22
N PHE A 69 -10.76 4.82 -0.98
CA PHE A 69 -9.85 4.05 -0.12
C PHE A 69 -9.50 2.69 -0.75
N ASP A 70 -10.43 2.05 -1.42
CA ASP A 70 -10.27 0.78 -2.13
C ASP A 70 -9.68 0.95 -3.56
N PHE A 71 -8.99 2.05 -3.86
CA PHE A 71 -8.49 2.35 -5.21
C PHE A 71 -9.58 2.21 -6.28
N ASN A 72 -10.68 2.92 -6.10
CA ASN A 72 -11.90 2.83 -6.93
C ASN A 72 -12.48 1.40 -7.03
N GLY A 73 -12.34 0.62 -5.95
CA GLY A 73 -12.84 -0.75 -5.86
C GLY A 73 -11.90 -1.81 -6.43
N ASN A 74 -10.67 -1.43 -6.84
CA ASN A 74 -9.71 -2.37 -7.42
C ASN A 74 -8.92 -3.18 -6.38
N TYR A 75 -8.89 -2.73 -5.11
CA TYR A 75 -8.27 -3.48 -4.00
C TYR A 75 -9.15 -3.41 -2.75
N PRO A 76 -9.45 -4.53 -2.08
CA PRO A 76 -10.45 -4.58 -1.01
C PRO A 76 -9.90 -4.17 0.37
N PHE A 77 -9.33 -2.97 0.52
CA PHE A 77 -8.83 -2.47 1.81
C PHE A 77 -9.95 -2.32 2.85
N THR A 78 -11.12 -1.83 2.45
CA THR A 78 -12.30 -1.77 3.32
C THR A 78 -12.68 -3.15 3.85
N ARG A 79 -12.65 -4.18 3.00
CA ARG A 79 -12.88 -5.57 3.44
C ARG A 79 -11.78 -6.05 4.39
N MET A 80 -10.53 -5.66 4.16
CA MET A 80 -9.42 -6.01 5.05
C MET A 80 -9.63 -5.39 6.44
N LEU A 81 -10.06 -4.13 6.49
CA LEU A 81 -10.41 -3.44 7.74
C LEU A 81 -11.58 -4.12 8.46
N ARG A 82 -12.67 -4.48 7.76
CA ARG A 82 -13.78 -5.25 8.35
C ARG A 82 -13.30 -6.58 8.95
N ARG A 83 -12.45 -7.31 8.24
CA ARG A 83 -11.88 -8.56 8.76
C ARG A 83 -10.99 -8.35 9.99
N GLN A 84 -10.31 -7.20 10.09
CA GLN A 84 -9.55 -6.84 11.28
C GLN A 84 -10.48 -6.58 12.47
N ILE A 85 -11.58 -5.87 12.27
CA ILE A 85 -12.62 -5.62 13.29
C ILE A 85 -13.25 -6.94 13.78
N GLU A 86 -13.45 -7.90 12.88
CA GLU A 86 -13.97 -9.23 13.16
C GLU A 86 -12.95 -10.19 13.81
N GLY A 87 -11.71 -9.74 14.07
CA GLY A 87 -10.63 -10.57 14.60
C GLY A 87 -10.08 -11.62 13.62
N LYS A 88 -10.47 -11.57 12.34
CA LYS A 88 -10.02 -12.51 11.29
C LYS A 88 -8.63 -12.19 10.72
N ASN A 89 -8.06 -11.07 11.09
CA ASN A 89 -6.66 -10.72 10.91
C ASN A 89 -6.24 -9.72 11.99
N ASN A 90 -4.93 -9.61 12.25
CA ASN A 90 -4.38 -8.68 13.23
C ASN A 90 -3.54 -7.58 12.56
N SER A 91 -4.01 -7.05 11.43
CA SER A 91 -3.27 -6.06 10.66
C SER A 91 -3.32 -4.68 11.32
N TRP A 92 -2.21 -4.24 11.89
CA TRP A 92 -2.01 -2.84 12.29
C TRP A 92 -1.91 -1.93 11.07
N ALA A 93 -1.33 -2.43 9.98
CA ALA A 93 -1.06 -1.65 8.77
C ALA A 93 -2.33 -1.15 8.07
N ILE A 94 -3.43 -1.93 8.08
CA ILE A 94 -4.69 -1.46 7.50
C ILE A 94 -5.30 -0.32 8.33
N ARG A 95 -5.14 -0.35 9.66
CA ARG A 95 -5.57 0.75 10.54
C ARG A 95 -4.73 1.99 10.34
N TRP A 96 -3.41 1.83 10.16
CA TRP A 96 -2.49 2.91 9.82
C TRP A 96 -2.86 3.57 8.49
N ASN A 97 -3.08 2.75 7.44
CA ASN A 97 -3.52 3.24 6.14
C ASN A 97 -4.83 4.04 6.24
N ALA A 98 -5.84 3.51 6.94
CA ALA A 98 -7.12 4.20 7.13
C ALA A 98 -6.96 5.51 7.94
N SER A 99 -6.12 5.50 8.99
CA SER A 99 -5.88 6.67 9.82
C SER A 99 -5.28 7.83 9.02
N LEU A 100 -4.21 7.60 8.28
CA LEU A 100 -3.59 8.64 7.46
C LEU A 100 -4.50 9.08 6.30
N PHE A 101 -5.20 8.14 5.68
CA PHE A 101 -6.15 8.44 4.61
C PHE A 101 -7.26 9.39 5.08
N LEU A 102 -7.85 9.15 6.25
CA LEU A 102 -8.89 9.99 6.85
C LEU A 102 -8.38 11.35 7.32
N ALA A 103 -7.13 11.42 7.73
CA ALA A 103 -6.45 12.66 8.13
C ALA A 103 -5.95 13.48 6.93
N ASP A 104 -6.19 13.07 5.69
CA ASP A 104 -5.69 13.69 4.45
C ASP A 104 -4.14 13.77 4.38
N ILE A 105 -3.47 12.82 5.02
CA ILE A 105 -2.01 12.74 5.05
C ILE A 105 -1.52 11.81 3.93
N LEU A 106 -0.51 12.28 3.22
CA LEU A 106 0.08 11.60 2.07
C LEU A 106 1.26 10.71 2.49
N SER A 107 1.55 9.75 1.64
CA SER A 107 2.77 8.93 1.68
C SER A 107 3.68 9.32 0.53
N LEU A 108 4.96 9.54 0.82
CA LEU A 108 6.02 9.62 -0.18
C LEU A 108 6.37 8.19 -0.62
N ASN A 109 6.19 7.92 -1.89
CA ASN A 109 6.48 6.62 -2.51
C ASN A 109 7.59 6.75 -3.53
N VAL A 110 8.20 5.62 -3.89
CA VAL A 110 9.24 5.52 -4.91
C VAL A 110 8.71 4.82 -6.15
N GLY A 111 9.15 5.24 -7.33
CA GLY A 111 8.83 4.56 -8.60
C GLY A 111 9.82 3.44 -8.95
N LYS A 112 10.88 3.29 -8.14
CA LYS A 112 11.88 2.22 -8.25
C LYS A 112 12.11 1.65 -6.87
N SER A 113 11.93 0.35 -6.69
CA SER A 113 11.98 -0.24 -5.34
C SER A 113 13.39 -0.21 -4.76
N LEU A 114 13.54 0.34 -3.57
CA LEU A 114 14.79 0.36 -2.80
C LEU A 114 14.90 -0.85 -1.85
N ILE A 115 13.90 -1.70 -1.85
CA ILE A 115 13.86 -2.93 -1.05
C ILE A 115 13.36 -4.10 -1.90
N GLN A 116 13.73 -5.29 -1.48
CA GLN A 116 13.18 -6.54 -1.99
C GLN A 116 12.62 -7.34 -0.82
N ASN A 117 11.37 -7.78 -0.93
CA ASN A 117 10.78 -8.67 0.05
C ASN A 117 11.20 -10.11 -0.28
N THR A 118 12.00 -10.71 0.59
CA THR A 118 12.49 -12.09 0.43
C THR A 118 11.53 -13.16 0.95
N GLY A 119 10.48 -12.78 1.68
CA GLY A 119 9.51 -13.72 2.28
C GLY A 119 8.48 -14.29 1.31
N PHE A 120 8.65 -14.13 -0.02
CA PHE A 120 7.77 -14.77 -1.04
C PHE A 120 8.19 -16.17 -1.43
N ASP A 121 9.25 -16.69 -0.86
CA ASP A 121 9.74 -18.07 -1.03
C ASP A 121 8.97 -19.09 -0.18
N GLY A 122 7.99 -18.63 0.60
CA GLY A 122 7.21 -19.45 1.53
C GLY A 122 7.66 -19.36 2.99
N SER A 123 8.77 -18.69 3.28
CA SER A 123 9.27 -18.49 4.66
C SER A 123 8.56 -17.33 5.40
N GLY A 124 7.87 -16.46 4.67
CA GLY A 124 7.25 -15.28 5.25
C GLY A 124 5.90 -15.55 5.91
N THR A 125 5.71 -15.08 7.14
CA THR A 125 4.50 -15.28 7.96
C THR A 125 3.21 -14.75 7.29
N ASN A 126 3.30 -13.70 6.46
CA ASN A 126 2.15 -13.01 5.86
C ASN A 126 2.20 -12.99 4.33
N CYS A 127 3.18 -13.65 3.71
CA CYS A 127 3.40 -13.65 2.27
C CYS A 127 3.07 -15.04 1.72
N GLY A 128 1.93 -15.17 1.05
CA GLY A 128 1.66 -16.36 0.24
C GLY A 128 2.59 -16.41 -0.96
N GLY A 129 3.08 -17.59 -1.33
CA GLY A 129 3.96 -17.78 -2.49
C GLY A 129 3.33 -17.25 -3.80
N GLY A 130 4.12 -16.56 -4.60
CA GLY A 130 3.72 -16.08 -5.94
C GLY A 130 4.09 -14.61 -6.18
N GLY A 131 4.91 -14.34 -7.19
CA GLY A 131 5.55 -13.07 -7.53
C GLY A 131 4.68 -11.83 -7.83
N LEU A 132 3.48 -11.75 -7.23
CA LEU A 132 2.55 -10.64 -7.43
C LEU A 132 3.09 -9.32 -6.91
N TYR A 133 3.81 -9.35 -5.80
CA TYR A 133 4.41 -8.20 -5.14
C TYR A 133 5.94 -8.24 -5.18
N ASP A 134 6.47 -9.07 -6.05
CA ASP A 134 7.91 -9.15 -6.27
C ASP A 134 8.42 -7.84 -6.87
N SER A 135 9.49 -7.30 -6.29
CA SER A 135 10.11 -6.05 -6.71
C SER A 135 11.53 -6.29 -7.20
N THR A 136 11.95 -5.51 -8.19
CA THR A 136 13.35 -5.47 -8.62
C THR A 136 14.08 -4.42 -7.80
N LEU A 137 15.13 -4.82 -7.09
CA LEU A 137 15.92 -3.92 -6.27
C LEU A 137 16.67 -2.91 -7.15
N TRP A 138 16.40 -1.63 -6.93
CA TRP A 138 17.13 -0.54 -7.55
C TRP A 138 18.40 -0.26 -6.75
N GLN A 139 19.56 -0.27 -7.41
CA GLN A 139 20.87 -0.18 -6.75
C GLN A 139 21.52 1.21 -6.82
N GLN A 140 20.87 2.16 -7.52
CA GLN A 140 21.39 3.51 -7.64
C GLN A 140 20.72 4.44 -6.63
N PRO A 141 21.36 5.54 -6.19
CA PRO A 141 20.71 6.55 -5.38
C PRO A 141 19.46 7.09 -6.09
N LEU A 142 18.39 7.29 -5.31
CA LEU A 142 17.20 8.01 -5.76
C LEU A 142 17.22 9.41 -5.17
N PRO A 143 17.22 10.47 -6.01
CA PRO A 143 17.11 11.83 -5.51
C PRO A 143 15.76 12.04 -4.85
N VAL A 144 15.76 12.63 -3.65
CA VAL A 144 14.54 12.99 -2.92
C VAL A 144 14.52 14.50 -2.75
N THR A 145 13.56 15.14 -3.38
CA THR A 145 13.29 16.57 -3.27
C THR A 145 11.90 16.81 -2.68
N LEU A 146 11.68 17.97 -2.11
CA LEU A 146 10.33 18.36 -1.68
C LEU A 146 9.44 18.54 -2.92
N ILE A 147 8.33 17.82 -2.94
CA ILE A 147 7.35 17.89 -4.04
C ILE A 147 6.40 19.04 -3.74
N SER A 148 6.29 19.98 -4.66
CA SER A 148 5.40 21.13 -4.58
C SER A 148 4.56 21.25 -5.86
N PRO A 149 3.23 21.40 -5.75
CA PRO A 149 2.44 21.40 -4.52
C PRO A 149 2.40 20.03 -3.84
N THR A 150 2.17 20.01 -2.51
CA THR A 150 2.03 18.78 -1.73
C THR A 150 0.64 18.18 -1.95
N GLU A 151 0.50 17.46 -3.07
CA GLU A 151 -0.77 16.89 -3.53
C GLU A 151 -0.60 15.44 -3.99
N GLU A 152 -1.70 14.69 -3.99
CA GLU A 152 -1.68 13.32 -4.51
C GLU A 152 -1.40 13.30 -6.02
N ASN A 153 -0.40 12.53 -6.43
CA ASN A 153 -0.09 12.31 -7.84
C ASN A 153 -1.15 11.39 -8.48
N GLN A 154 -2.09 12.00 -9.22
CA GLN A 154 -3.20 11.29 -9.85
C GLN A 154 -2.74 10.31 -10.94
N THR A 155 -1.62 10.57 -11.61
CA THR A 155 -1.05 9.66 -12.60
C THR A 155 -0.51 8.40 -11.93
N ALA A 156 0.25 8.56 -10.83
CA ALA A 156 0.72 7.45 -10.03
C ALA A 156 -0.45 6.65 -9.43
N ARG A 157 -1.47 7.34 -8.90
CA ARG A 157 -2.68 6.68 -8.41
C ARG A 157 -3.33 5.80 -9.47
N LYS A 158 -3.48 6.27 -10.70
CA LYS A 158 -4.02 5.48 -11.83
C LYS A 158 -3.14 4.27 -12.18
N VAL A 159 -1.82 4.35 -11.98
CA VAL A 159 -0.92 3.20 -12.15
C VAL A 159 -1.25 2.12 -11.12
N PHE A 160 -1.39 2.48 -9.84
CA PHE A 160 -1.78 1.55 -8.77
C PHE A 160 -3.18 0.98 -9.00
N GLU A 161 -4.16 1.78 -9.40
CA GLU A 161 -5.51 1.31 -9.73
C GLU A 161 -5.49 0.26 -10.85
N ARG A 162 -4.76 0.50 -11.93
CA ARG A 162 -4.61 -0.46 -13.04
C ARG A 162 -3.87 -1.73 -12.60
N TYR A 163 -2.83 -1.58 -11.78
CA TYR A 163 -2.10 -2.71 -11.24
C TYR A 163 -3.03 -3.60 -10.39
N TYR A 164 -3.75 -3.01 -9.44
CA TYR A 164 -4.69 -3.73 -8.60
C TYR A 164 -5.85 -4.33 -9.40
N HIS A 165 -6.37 -3.63 -10.39
CA HIS A 165 -7.38 -4.18 -11.29
C HIS A 165 -6.88 -5.46 -11.99
N ARG A 166 -5.72 -5.39 -12.63
CA ARG A 166 -5.11 -6.55 -13.32
C ARG A 166 -4.85 -7.73 -12.39
N THR A 167 -4.45 -7.45 -11.14
CA THR A 167 -4.05 -8.49 -10.20
C THR A 167 -5.21 -9.03 -9.36
N ASN A 168 -6.31 -8.28 -9.19
CA ASN A 168 -7.44 -8.65 -8.34
C ASN A 168 -8.76 -8.90 -9.07
N CYS A 169 -8.83 -8.70 -10.38
CA CYS A 169 -10.03 -9.03 -11.14
C CYS A 169 -10.35 -10.53 -11.07
N PHE A 170 -11.60 -10.88 -11.36
CA PHE A 170 -12.08 -12.26 -11.29
C PHE A 170 -11.20 -13.23 -12.09
N TRP A 171 -10.88 -12.88 -13.33
CA TRP A 171 -10.05 -13.70 -14.21
C TRP A 171 -8.63 -13.93 -13.69
N ALA A 172 -8.00 -12.88 -13.12
CA ALA A 172 -6.67 -13.01 -12.52
C ALA A 172 -6.68 -13.96 -11.32
N LYS A 173 -7.74 -13.91 -10.50
CA LYS A 173 -7.93 -14.82 -9.37
C LYS A 173 -8.19 -16.26 -9.83
N ALA A 174 -9.03 -16.44 -10.86
CA ALA A 174 -9.32 -17.75 -11.44
C ALA A 174 -8.05 -18.40 -12.02
N ILE A 175 -7.28 -17.68 -12.84
CA ILE A 175 -6.04 -18.17 -13.42
C ILE A 175 -5.03 -18.56 -12.33
N ARG A 176 -4.87 -17.74 -11.28
CA ARG A 176 -3.97 -18.09 -10.16
C ARG A 176 -4.42 -19.35 -9.42
N ARG A 177 -5.74 -19.52 -9.22
CA ARG A 177 -6.29 -20.72 -8.60
C ARG A 177 -5.97 -21.97 -9.43
N ILE A 178 -6.20 -21.90 -10.74
CA ILE A 178 -5.90 -22.99 -11.68
C ILE A 178 -4.40 -23.32 -11.65
N LYS A 179 -3.52 -22.29 -11.76
CA LYS A 179 -2.07 -22.51 -11.72
C LYS A 179 -1.58 -23.16 -10.42
N ARG A 180 -2.19 -22.81 -9.28
CA ARG A 180 -1.87 -23.42 -7.99
C ARG A 180 -2.30 -24.88 -7.93
N THR A 181 -3.49 -25.20 -8.42
CA THR A 181 -3.97 -26.59 -8.51
C THR A 181 -3.07 -27.44 -9.43
N LEU A 182 -2.66 -26.91 -10.58
CA LEU A 182 -1.77 -27.60 -11.51
C LEU A 182 -0.32 -27.81 -10.99
N LYS A 183 0.14 -26.97 -10.07
CA LYS A 183 1.46 -27.10 -9.43
C LYS A 183 1.48 -28.06 -8.23
N GLY A 184 0.33 -28.65 -7.87
CA GLY A 184 0.24 -29.57 -6.74
C GLY A 184 0.37 -28.92 -5.36
N ASP A 185 0.33 -27.57 -5.28
CA ASP A 185 0.30 -26.84 -4.02
C ASP A 185 -1.09 -26.99 -3.33
N PHE A 186 -1.40 -28.19 -2.87
CA PHE A 186 -2.43 -28.39 -1.87
C PHE A 186 -1.82 -27.97 -0.53
N GLY A 187 -2.06 -26.72 -0.15
CA GLY A 187 -1.52 -26.14 1.07
C GLY A 187 -1.86 -26.96 2.31
N ALA A 188 -0.84 -27.14 3.13
CA ALA A 188 -0.99 -27.44 4.54
C ALA A 188 -1.61 -26.25 5.28
#